data_759a30d9cec6e80db82f82113b5793d0
#
_entry.id   759a30d9cec6e80db82f82113b5793d0
#
_cell.length_a   1.000
_cell.length_b   1.000
_cell.length_c   1.000
_cell.angle_alpha   90.00
_cell.angle_beta   90.00
_cell.angle_gamma   90.00
#
_symmetry.space_group_name_H-M   'P 1'
#
loop_
_entity.id
_entity.type
_entity.pdbx_description
1 polymer ?
#
loop_
_entity_poly.entity_id
_entity_poly.type
_entity_poly.pdbx_seq_one_letter_code
_entity_poly.pdbx_strand_id
1 'polypeptide(L)'
;MYNTYSRPLPSIATGLTHYLAQIKKFPILTQEEETQFARRWRQLGDREAAYRLVTSHLRLVAKVAMRYRGYGLPIADIVSEGNIGLMQAVRRFDPERGVRLSTFALWWIRATIQEYVLRSWSMVKVSTNNAQKKLFFKLRQAKRAISAVEDGDLRPEQVQAIAARLEVPEREVVDMDRRLRGDVSLNSRTHDDPDADEAIEGLVDPSPSQDDKLADEHELAQRRQALRAAIQTLGPRERHIFTARQLTDTPPTLEELAAEYGVSRERIRQIEQRAFEKIRLTMHAVGGF
;
A
#
# COMPACT_ATOMS: atom_id res chain seq x y z
N MET A 1 -26.12 -18.14 38.37
CA MET A 1 -27.09 -17.61 37.39
C MET A 1 -26.51 -16.34 36.77
N TYR A 2 -25.95 -16.47 35.58
CA TYR A 2 -25.37 -15.33 34.83
C TYR A 2 -26.50 -14.56 34.17
N ASN A 3 -26.86 -13.41 34.76
CA ASN A 3 -27.90 -12.52 34.16
C ASN A 3 -27.23 -11.73 33.00
N THR A 4 -27.36 -12.24 31.78
CA THR A 4 -26.74 -11.75 30.56
C THR A 4 -27.59 -10.67 29.87
N TYR A 5 -28.14 -9.72 30.59
CA TYR A 5 -28.73 -8.53 29.97
C TYR A 5 -27.71 -7.41 29.81
N SER A 6 -26.68 -7.65 28.98
CA SER A 6 -25.93 -6.53 28.43
C SER A 6 -26.86 -5.79 27.48
N ARG A 7 -27.35 -4.61 27.85
CA ARG A 7 -28.12 -3.76 26.96
C ARG A 7 -27.28 -3.52 25.68
N PRO A 8 -27.79 -3.84 24.50
CA PRO A 8 -27.04 -3.62 23.28
C PRO A 8 -26.76 -2.13 23.10
N LEU A 9 -25.56 -1.81 22.64
CA LEU A 9 -25.21 -0.45 22.20
C LEU A 9 -26.13 -0.06 21.03
N PRO A 10 -26.49 1.24 20.90
CA PRO A 10 -27.21 1.72 19.73
C PRO A 10 -26.50 1.31 18.44
N SER A 11 -27.22 0.64 17.55
CA SER A 11 -26.67 0.17 16.27
C SER A 11 -26.99 1.17 15.15
N ILE A 12 -26.05 1.35 14.24
CA ILE A 12 -26.23 2.17 13.03
C ILE A 12 -26.98 1.39 11.94
N ALA A 13 -27.14 0.08 12.09
CA ALA A 13 -27.84 -0.78 11.15
C ALA A 13 -29.31 -0.35 10.89
N THR A 14 -29.95 0.33 11.85
CA THR A 14 -31.32 0.89 11.72
C THR A 14 -31.35 2.26 11.04
N GLY A 15 -30.24 2.74 10.53
CA GLY A 15 -30.10 4.04 9.89
C GLY A 15 -29.45 5.10 10.79
N LEU A 16 -28.62 5.95 10.17
CA LEU A 16 -27.84 6.97 10.86
C LEU A 16 -28.72 7.97 11.63
N THR A 17 -29.85 8.36 11.05
CA THR A 17 -30.78 9.32 11.68
C THR A 17 -31.38 8.77 12.97
N HIS A 18 -31.77 7.50 12.97
CA HIS A 18 -32.31 6.82 14.15
C HIS A 18 -31.22 6.68 15.22
N TYR A 19 -30.01 6.28 14.83
CA TYR A 19 -28.86 6.22 15.73
C TYR A 19 -28.59 7.58 16.40
N LEU A 20 -28.53 8.67 15.61
CA LEU A 20 -28.31 10.01 16.13
C LEU A 20 -29.41 10.48 17.08
N ALA A 21 -30.65 10.06 16.85
CA ALA A 21 -31.77 10.33 17.77
C ALA A 21 -31.61 9.54 19.07
N GLN A 22 -31.20 8.29 19.01
CA GLN A 22 -30.96 7.45 20.20
C GLN A 22 -29.82 7.96 21.08
N ILE A 23 -28.67 8.32 20.50
CA ILE A 23 -27.53 8.79 21.29
C ILE A 23 -27.79 10.10 22.01
N LYS A 24 -28.73 10.92 21.55
CA LYS A 24 -29.15 12.14 22.24
C LYS A 24 -29.88 11.87 23.54
N LYS A 25 -30.48 10.70 23.73
CA LYS A 25 -31.22 10.35 24.95
C LYS A 25 -30.32 10.02 26.14
N PHE A 26 -29.07 9.68 25.91
CA PHE A 26 -28.14 9.35 27.00
C PHE A 26 -27.70 10.61 27.75
N PRO A 27 -27.72 10.61 29.09
CA PRO A 27 -27.27 11.73 29.89
C PRO A 27 -25.75 11.94 29.78
N ILE A 28 -25.33 13.17 29.92
CA ILE A 28 -23.91 13.53 30.04
C ILE A 28 -23.53 13.32 31.51
N LEU A 29 -22.43 12.62 31.76
CA LEU A 29 -21.93 12.37 33.11
C LEU A 29 -21.22 13.60 33.68
N THR A 30 -21.40 13.81 34.98
CA THR A 30 -20.58 14.75 35.77
C THR A 30 -19.15 14.19 35.93
N GLN A 31 -18.23 15.01 36.37
CA GLN A 31 -16.83 14.57 36.59
C GLN A 31 -16.74 13.51 37.69
N GLU A 32 -17.54 13.64 38.71
CA GLU A 32 -17.56 12.70 39.86
C GLU A 32 -18.11 11.35 39.43
N GLU A 33 -19.25 11.33 38.70
CA GLU A 33 -19.83 10.11 38.14
C GLU A 33 -18.87 9.41 37.16
N GLU A 34 -18.21 10.19 36.29
CA GLU A 34 -17.23 9.68 35.35
C GLU A 34 -16.08 8.97 36.08
N THR A 35 -15.53 9.62 37.10
CA THR A 35 -14.46 9.05 37.91
C THR A 35 -14.92 7.80 38.65
N GLN A 36 -16.13 7.81 39.23
CA GLN A 36 -16.68 6.66 39.97
C GLN A 36 -16.89 5.47 39.03
N PHE A 37 -17.50 5.69 37.83
CA PHE A 37 -17.69 4.60 36.85
C PHE A 37 -16.37 4.10 36.29
N ALA A 38 -15.38 4.97 36.08
CA ALA A 38 -14.05 4.58 35.60
C ALA A 38 -13.30 3.72 36.62
N ARG A 39 -13.38 4.05 37.94
CA ARG A 39 -12.83 3.23 39.01
C ARG A 39 -13.49 1.87 39.08
N ARG A 40 -14.85 1.82 39.03
CA ARG A 40 -15.59 0.54 39.03
C ARG A 40 -15.22 -0.33 37.84
N TRP A 41 -15.10 0.24 36.65
CA TRP A 41 -14.65 -0.50 35.47
C TRP A 41 -13.23 -1.04 35.63
N ARG A 42 -12.29 -0.22 36.12
CA ARG A 42 -10.89 -0.59 36.23
C ARG A 42 -10.61 -1.62 37.34
N GLN A 43 -11.28 -1.49 38.47
CA GLN A 43 -11.06 -2.35 39.63
C GLN A 43 -11.85 -3.64 39.63
N LEU A 44 -13.11 -3.54 39.21
CA LEU A 44 -14.09 -4.64 39.29
C LEU A 44 -14.45 -5.24 37.92
N GLY A 45 -14.02 -4.63 36.80
CA GLY A 45 -14.44 -5.06 35.47
C GLY A 45 -15.95 -4.87 35.22
N ASP A 46 -16.58 -3.90 35.91
CA ASP A 46 -18.02 -3.68 35.85
C ASP A 46 -18.46 -3.19 34.47
N ARG A 47 -19.10 -4.10 33.71
CA ARG A 47 -19.56 -3.84 32.34
C ARG A 47 -20.64 -2.76 32.28
N GLU A 48 -21.49 -2.63 33.30
CA GLU A 48 -22.50 -1.57 33.33
C GLU A 48 -21.87 -0.19 33.50
N ALA A 49 -20.80 -0.08 34.30
CA ALA A 49 -20.01 1.15 34.39
C ALA A 49 -19.37 1.52 33.05
N ALA A 50 -18.75 0.54 32.37
CA ALA A 50 -18.18 0.75 31.04
C ALA A 50 -19.26 1.16 30.02
N TYR A 51 -20.44 0.53 30.04
CA TYR A 51 -21.57 0.88 29.18
C TYR A 51 -21.99 2.33 29.36
N ARG A 52 -22.12 2.81 30.61
CA ARG A 52 -22.46 4.21 30.91
C ARG A 52 -21.40 5.19 30.44
N LEU A 53 -20.11 4.87 30.62
CA LEU A 53 -19.00 5.68 30.11
C LEU A 53 -19.04 5.79 28.58
N VAL A 54 -19.26 4.70 27.86
CA VAL A 54 -19.34 4.70 26.40
C VAL A 54 -20.57 5.48 25.92
N THR A 55 -21.75 5.15 26.42
CA THR A 55 -23.02 5.74 25.93
C THR A 55 -23.11 7.26 26.13
N SER A 56 -22.58 7.77 27.25
CA SER A 56 -22.52 9.21 27.53
C SER A 56 -21.64 9.99 26.55
N HIS A 57 -20.66 9.31 25.90
CA HIS A 57 -19.69 9.94 25.00
C HIS A 57 -19.97 9.66 23.50
N LEU A 58 -21.00 8.89 23.12
CA LEU A 58 -21.34 8.63 21.70
C LEU A 58 -21.62 9.91 20.91
N ARG A 59 -22.20 10.94 21.54
CA ARG A 59 -22.39 12.25 20.90
C ARG A 59 -21.08 12.92 20.50
N LEU A 60 -20.02 12.72 21.29
CA LEU A 60 -18.69 13.23 20.96
C LEU A 60 -18.14 12.54 19.71
N VAL A 61 -18.31 11.21 19.59
CA VAL A 61 -17.90 10.44 18.40
C VAL A 61 -18.59 10.98 17.17
N ALA A 62 -19.93 11.12 17.19
CA ALA A 62 -20.69 11.65 16.06
C ALA A 62 -20.21 13.06 15.65
N LYS A 63 -19.96 13.95 16.63
CA LYS A 63 -19.42 15.31 16.36
C LYS A 63 -18.04 15.28 15.71
N VAL A 64 -17.16 14.36 16.11
CA VAL A 64 -15.84 14.20 15.51
C VAL A 64 -15.95 13.60 14.11
N ALA A 65 -16.75 12.54 13.93
CA ALA A 65 -16.97 11.86 12.65
C ALA A 65 -17.49 12.80 11.55
N MET A 66 -18.38 13.73 11.89
CA MET A 66 -18.92 14.72 10.94
C MET A 66 -17.86 15.64 10.32
N ARG A 67 -16.69 15.81 10.95
CA ARG A 67 -15.58 16.59 10.38
C ARG A 67 -14.89 15.88 9.22
N TYR A 68 -15.09 14.55 9.11
CA TYR A 68 -14.51 13.70 8.06
C TYR A 68 -15.47 13.42 6.91
N ARG A 69 -16.65 14.08 6.87
CA ARG A 69 -17.66 13.91 5.82
C ARG A 69 -17.13 14.16 4.40
N GLY A 70 -16.14 15.03 4.25
CA GLY A 70 -15.59 15.44 2.94
C GLY A 70 -14.65 14.43 2.27
N TYR A 71 -14.45 13.24 2.87
CA TYR A 71 -13.55 12.21 2.32
C TYR A 71 -14.28 11.16 1.46
N GLY A 72 -15.58 11.32 1.18
CA GLY A 72 -16.34 10.42 0.31
C GLY A 72 -16.73 9.08 0.92
N LEU A 73 -16.38 8.81 2.19
CA LEU A 73 -16.72 7.58 2.89
C LEU A 73 -18.09 7.68 3.59
N PRO A 74 -18.84 6.55 3.75
CA PRO A 74 -20.10 6.53 4.48
C PRO A 74 -19.91 7.00 5.92
N ILE A 75 -20.71 8.00 6.34
CA ILE A 75 -20.62 8.56 7.71
C ILE A 75 -20.91 7.50 8.77
N ALA A 76 -21.78 6.55 8.47
CA ALA A 76 -22.09 5.44 9.36
C ALA A 76 -20.85 4.63 9.73
N ASP A 77 -20.00 4.34 8.74
CA ASP A 77 -18.77 3.57 8.95
C ASP A 77 -17.74 4.38 9.75
N ILE A 78 -17.61 5.68 9.43
CA ILE A 78 -16.72 6.59 10.17
C ILE A 78 -17.16 6.68 11.65
N VAL A 79 -18.46 6.72 11.93
CA VAL A 79 -18.99 6.73 13.31
C VAL A 79 -18.71 5.38 13.99
N SER A 80 -18.88 4.27 13.28
CA SER A 80 -18.59 2.93 13.82
C SER A 80 -17.13 2.78 14.24
N GLU A 81 -16.21 3.21 13.39
CA GLU A 81 -14.76 3.22 13.70
C GLU A 81 -14.45 4.18 14.86
N GLY A 82 -15.10 5.33 14.90
CA GLY A 82 -14.99 6.25 16.03
C GLY A 82 -15.47 5.65 17.35
N ASN A 83 -16.54 4.83 17.32
CA ASN A 83 -17.02 4.11 18.49
C ASN A 83 -16.01 3.06 18.98
N ILE A 84 -15.32 2.37 18.05
CA ILE A 84 -14.21 1.46 18.40
C ILE A 84 -13.10 2.25 19.13
N GLY A 85 -12.73 3.42 18.62
CA GLY A 85 -11.76 4.31 19.27
C GLY A 85 -12.20 4.75 20.67
N LEU A 86 -13.49 5.09 20.85
CA LEU A 86 -14.04 5.40 22.16
C LEU A 86 -13.96 4.21 23.13
N MET A 87 -14.30 3.01 22.68
CA MET A 87 -14.18 1.80 23.51
C MET A 87 -12.73 1.50 23.92
N GLN A 88 -11.79 1.70 23.01
CA GLN A 88 -10.36 1.59 23.33
C GLN A 88 -9.92 2.64 24.36
N ALA A 89 -10.41 3.87 24.24
CA ALA A 89 -10.16 4.92 25.21
C ALA A 89 -10.69 4.55 26.60
N VAL A 90 -11.95 4.11 26.71
CA VAL A 90 -12.56 3.69 27.98
C VAL A 90 -11.76 2.55 28.62
N ARG A 91 -11.28 1.59 27.83
CA ARG A 91 -10.48 0.47 28.33
C ARG A 91 -9.13 0.90 28.93
N ARG A 92 -8.54 1.99 28.40
CA ARG A 92 -7.20 2.48 28.80
C ARG A 92 -7.24 3.71 29.69
N PHE A 93 -8.44 4.22 29.98
CA PHE A 93 -8.60 5.44 30.76
C PHE A 93 -8.18 5.25 32.21
N ASP A 94 -7.41 6.21 32.72
CA ASP A 94 -6.99 6.28 34.10
C ASP A 94 -7.61 7.51 34.79
N PRO A 95 -8.61 7.32 35.67
CA PRO A 95 -9.28 8.43 36.33
C PRO A 95 -8.39 9.21 37.33
N GLU A 96 -7.30 8.59 37.82
CA GLU A 96 -6.42 9.22 38.80
C GLU A 96 -5.50 10.29 38.18
N ARG A 97 -5.43 10.37 36.87
CA ARG A 97 -4.64 11.40 36.14
C ARG A 97 -5.30 12.78 36.13
N GLY A 98 -6.49 12.96 36.65
CA GLY A 98 -7.20 14.24 36.71
C GLY A 98 -7.69 14.78 35.36
N VAL A 99 -7.56 14.02 34.27
CA VAL A 99 -8.00 14.42 32.91
C VAL A 99 -9.40 13.83 32.66
N ARG A 100 -10.28 14.62 32.02
CA ARG A 100 -11.62 14.16 31.59
C ARG A 100 -11.53 13.09 30.53
N LEU A 101 -12.41 12.08 30.60
CA LEU A 101 -12.52 11.03 29.58
C LEU A 101 -12.75 11.61 28.18
N SER A 102 -13.54 12.67 28.05
CA SER A 102 -13.80 13.33 26.77
C SER A 102 -12.50 13.82 26.10
N THR A 103 -11.57 14.40 26.86
CA THR A 103 -10.28 14.90 26.36
C THR A 103 -9.38 13.73 25.94
N PHE A 104 -9.31 12.69 26.77
CA PHE A 104 -8.53 11.49 26.47
C PHE A 104 -9.10 10.72 25.27
N ALA A 105 -10.41 10.52 25.21
CA ALA A 105 -11.08 9.81 24.14
C ALA A 105 -10.98 10.50 22.79
N LEU A 106 -10.92 11.84 22.73
CA LEU A 106 -10.73 12.58 21.47
C LEU A 106 -9.51 12.12 20.68
N TRP A 107 -8.41 11.79 21.34
CA TRP A 107 -7.20 11.30 20.68
C TRP A 107 -7.42 9.92 20.04
N TRP A 108 -8.04 9.01 20.77
CA TRP A 108 -8.35 7.67 20.31
C TRP A 108 -9.37 7.68 19.17
N ILE A 109 -10.47 8.43 19.32
CA ILE A 109 -11.49 8.59 18.30
C ILE A 109 -10.89 9.14 17.00
N ARG A 110 -10.05 10.18 17.09
CA ARG A 110 -9.39 10.75 15.91
C ARG A 110 -8.44 9.75 15.27
N ALA A 111 -7.64 9.04 16.06
CA ALA A 111 -6.67 8.10 15.55
C ALA A 111 -7.34 6.97 14.76
N THR A 112 -8.40 6.35 15.31
CA THR A 112 -9.13 5.27 14.63
C THR A 112 -9.83 5.75 13.37
N ILE A 113 -10.50 6.92 13.43
CA ILE A 113 -11.15 7.50 12.25
C ILE A 113 -10.13 7.82 11.17
N GLN A 114 -8.99 8.44 11.51
CA GLN A 114 -7.94 8.78 10.55
C GLN A 114 -7.31 7.53 9.93
N GLU A 115 -7.08 6.50 10.73
CA GLU A 115 -6.59 5.21 10.23
C GLU A 115 -7.56 4.57 9.26
N TYR A 116 -8.86 4.54 9.59
CA TYR A 116 -9.90 4.05 8.71
C TYR A 116 -9.97 4.83 7.40
N VAL A 117 -9.98 6.17 7.47
CA VAL A 117 -10.01 7.03 6.29
C VAL A 117 -8.81 6.76 5.38
N LEU A 118 -7.59 6.69 5.92
CA LEU A 118 -6.39 6.40 5.13
C LEU A 118 -6.41 5.02 4.47
N ARG A 119 -7.06 4.03 5.10
CA ARG A 119 -7.14 2.66 4.59
C ARG A 119 -8.23 2.50 3.53
N SER A 120 -9.35 3.20 3.68
CA SER A 120 -10.57 2.96 2.91
C SER A 120 -10.84 4.01 1.84
N TRP A 121 -10.04 5.10 1.77
CA TRP A 121 -10.25 6.20 0.84
C TRP A 121 -9.94 5.82 -0.62
N SER A 122 -8.95 4.99 -0.88
CA SER A 122 -8.56 4.51 -2.20
C SER A 122 -8.20 3.02 -2.15
N MET A 123 -8.37 2.31 -3.25
CA MET A 123 -7.95 0.92 -3.41
C MET A 123 -6.42 0.78 -3.33
N VAL A 124 -5.69 1.81 -3.77
CA VAL A 124 -4.23 1.88 -3.67
C VAL A 124 -3.85 2.54 -2.36
N LYS A 125 -2.97 1.91 -1.59
CA LYS A 125 -2.51 2.44 -0.30
C LYS A 125 -1.90 3.83 -0.45
N VAL A 126 -2.57 4.84 0.11
CA VAL A 126 -2.22 6.26 -0.08
C VAL A 126 -0.98 6.68 0.70
N SER A 127 -0.77 6.14 1.90
CA SER A 127 0.30 6.63 2.77
C SER A 127 1.04 5.53 3.48
N THR A 128 2.38 5.61 3.46
CA THR A 128 3.28 4.74 4.21
C THR A 128 4.07 5.50 5.26
N ASN A 129 4.30 6.80 5.09
CA ASN A 129 5.11 7.62 5.97
C ASN A 129 4.31 8.77 6.63
N ASN A 130 4.91 9.43 7.63
CA ASN A 130 4.28 10.52 8.37
C ASN A 130 4.08 11.78 7.52
N ALA A 131 4.95 12.06 6.55
CA ALA A 131 4.83 13.20 5.64
C ALA A 131 3.57 13.05 4.78
N GLN A 132 3.36 11.88 4.19
CA GLN A 132 2.18 11.57 3.38
C GLN A 132 0.88 11.66 4.19
N LYS A 133 0.87 11.14 5.44
CA LYS A 133 -0.29 11.29 6.34
C LYS A 133 -0.60 12.75 6.64
N LYS A 134 0.44 13.55 6.93
CA LYS A 134 0.32 14.99 7.19
C LYS A 134 -0.26 15.72 5.97
N LEU A 135 0.25 15.40 4.78
CA LEU A 135 -0.23 15.94 3.51
C LEU A 135 -1.67 15.55 3.22
N PHE A 136 -2.03 14.28 3.33
CA PHE A 136 -3.38 13.80 3.07
C PHE A 136 -4.45 14.61 3.80
N PHE A 137 -4.25 14.90 5.09
CA PHE A 137 -5.22 15.65 5.89
C PHE A 137 -5.10 17.17 5.78
N LYS A 138 -3.94 17.71 5.44
CA LYS A 138 -3.69 19.16 5.50
C LYS A 138 -3.51 19.81 4.13
N LEU A 139 -3.27 19.07 3.04
CA LEU A 139 -2.98 19.64 1.72
C LEU A 139 -4.13 20.53 1.22
N ARG A 140 -5.39 20.07 1.32
CA ARG A 140 -6.56 20.89 0.92
C ARG A 140 -6.66 22.21 1.68
N GLN A 141 -6.35 22.20 2.98
CA GLN A 141 -6.34 23.41 3.78
C GLN A 141 -5.16 24.32 3.40
N ALA A 142 -3.99 23.76 3.12
CA ALA A 142 -2.82 24.50 2.69
C ALA A 142 -3.06 25.16 1.31
N LYS A 143 -3.64 24.42 0.35
CA LYS A 143 -4.04 24.96 -0.97
C LYS A 143 -5.00 26.16 -0.84
N ARG A 144 -6.02 26.05 -0.02
CA ARG A 144 -6.96 27.16 0.23
C ARG A 144 -6.26 28.39 0.82
N ALA A 145 -5.29 28.18 1.71
CA ALA A 145 -4.59 29.28 2.38
C ALA A 145 -3.65 30.07 1.45
N ILE A 146 -3.21 29.47 0.35
CA ILE A 146 -2.36 30.12 -0.68
C ILE A 146 -3.16 30.47 -1.93
N SER A 147 -4.50 30.40 -1.87
CA SER A 147 -5.41 30.66 -2.99
C SER A 147 -5.14 29.77 -4.24
N ALA A 148 -4.49 28.62 -4.06
CA ALA A 148 -4.25 27.64 -5.11
C ALA A 148 -5.46 26.70 -5.24
N VAL A 149 -6.60 27.24 -5.68
CA VAL A 149 -7.88 26.50 -5.81
C VAL A 149 -8.15 26.11 -7.27
N GLU A 150 -7.30 26.53 -8.20
CA GLU A 150 -7.45 26.20 -9.62
C GLU A 150 -7.34 24.70 -9.87
N ASP A 151 -8.20 24.19 -10.77
CA ASP A 151 -8.11 22.82 -11.26
C ASP A 151 -6.87 22.68 -12.17
N GLY A 152 -5.94 21.85 -11.76
CA GLY A 152 -4.69 21.61 -12.48
C GLY A 152 -3.54 21.21 -11.56
N ASP A 153 -2.35 21.03 -12.14
CA ASP A 153 -1.15 20.75 -11.38
C ASP A 153 -0.70 22.02 -10.63
N LEU A 154 -0.19 21.82 -9.42
CA LEU A 154 0.36 22.91 -8.61
C LEU A 154 1.56 23.57 -9.31
N ARG A 155 1.63 24.91 -9.32
CA ARG A 155 2.79 25.64 -9.82
C ARG A 155 3.99 25.43 -8.88
N PRO A 156 5.23 25.45 -9.38
CA PRO A 156 6.42 25.23 -8.56
C PRO A 156 6.48 26.11 -7.30
N GLU A 157 6.10 27.38 -7.41
CA GLU A 157 6.06 28.31 -6.28
C GLU A 157 5.06 27.90 -5.20
N GLN A 158 3.90 27.38 -5.62
CA GLN A 158 2.86 26.87 -4.71
C GLN A 158 3.32 25.59 -4.01
N VAL A 159 4.01 24.71 -4.73
CA VAL A 159 4.61 23.49 -4.17
C VAL A 159 5.61 23.85 -3.08
N GLN A 160 6.53 24.80 -3.35
CA GLN A 160 7.51 25.27 -2.38
C GLN A 160 6.85 25.88 -1.14
N ALA A 161 5.84 26.75 -1.33
CA ALA A 161 5.11 27.36 -0.22
C ALA A 161 4.40 26.32 0.67
N ILE A 162 3.80 25.28 0.07
CA ILE A 162 3.16 24.18 0.80
C ILE A 162 4.20 23.31 1.50
N ALA A 163 5.28 22.96 0.81
CA ALA A 163 6.38 22.15 1.35
C ALA A 163 7.00 22.81 2.59
N ALA A 164 7.32 24.09 2.50
CA ALA A 164 7.84 24.89 3.61
C ALA A 164 6.85 24.98 4.78
N ARG A 165 5.56 25.24 4.50
CA ARG A 165 4.52 25.35 5.53
C ARG A 165 4.25 24.05 6.27
N LEU A 166 4.31 22.93 5.57
CA LEU A 166 4.03 21.60 6.13
C LEU A 166 5.31 20.87 6.54
N GLU A 167 6.50 21.43 6.29
CA GLU A 167 7.80 20.79 6.58
C GLU A 167 7.91 19.41 5.95
N VAL A 168 7.62 19.32 4.65
CA VAL A 168 7.66 18.07 3.88
C VAL A 168 8.42 18.29 2.57
N PRO A 169 8.99 17.24 1.96
CA PRO A 169 9.66 17.35 0.67
C PRO A 169 8.69 17.80 -0.44
N GLU A 170 9.14 18.62 -1.37
CA GLU A 170 8.36 19.11 -2.52
C GLU A 170 7.80 17.98 -3.37
N ARG A 171 8.60 16.93 -3.60
CA ARG A 171 8.19 15.74 -4.35
C ARG A 171 6.94 15.08 -3.74
N GLU A 172 6.90 14.95 -2.42
CA GLU A 172 5.74 14.37 -1.71
C GLU A 172 4.48 15.22 -1.87
N VAL A 173 4.63 16.55 -1.99
CA VAL A 173 3.49 17.46 -2.23
C VAL A 173 2.90 17.21 -3.61
N VAL A 174 3.74 17.12 -4.65
CA VAL A 174 3.30 16.84 -6.04
C VAL A 174 2.64 15.47 -6.14
N ASP A 175 3.29 14.44 -5.58
CA ASP A 175 2.78 13.07 -5.61
C ASP A 175 1.43 12.95 -4.88
N MET A 176 1.29 13.62 -3.73
CA MET A 176 0.05 13.63 -2.97
C MET A 176 -1.06 14.41 -3.68
N ASP A 177 -0.73 15.52 -4.34
CA ASP A 177 -1.73 16.30 -5.09
C ASP A 177 -2.34 15.48 -6.22
N ARG A 178 -1.53 14.74 -6.96
CA ARG A 178 -1.98 13.83 -8.01
C ARG A 178 -2.87 12.72 -7.46
N ARG A 179 -2.47 12.10 -6.35
CA ARG A 179 -3.25 11.03 -5.69
C ARG A 179 -4.60 11.51 -5.16
N LEU A 180 -4.66 12.74 -4.63
CA LEU A 180 -5.90 13.31 -4.06
C LEU A 180 -6.97 13.66 -5.11
N ARG A 181 -6.68 13.54 -6.40
CA ARG A 181 -7.69 13.64 -7.48
C ARG A 181 -8.64 12.44 -7.49
N GLY A 182 -8.26 11.35 -6.82
CA GLY A 182 -9.08 10.15 -6.66
C GLY A 182 -8.83 9.10 -7.72
N ASP A 183 -9.48 7.97 -7.54
CA ASP A 183 -9.46 6.86 -8.48
C ASP A 183 -10.43 7.17 -9.64
N VAL A 184 -10.02 6.85 -10.87
CA VAL A 184 -10.85 7.02 -12.08
C VAL A 184 -11.49 5.67 -12.41
N SER A 185 -12.79 5.67 -12.67
CA SER A 185 -13.48 4.46 -13.12
C SER A 185 -13.09 4.11 -14.54
N LEU A 186 -12.62 2.89 -14.76
CA LEU A 186 -12.32 2.39 -16.11
C LEU A 186 -13.59 2.09 -16.94
N ASN A 187 -14.74 1.99 -16.27
CA ASN A 187 -16.04 1.84 -16.95
C ASN A 187 -16.66 3.20 -17.31
N SER A 188 -15.94 4.31 -17.10
CA SER A 188 -16.37 5.61 -17.59
C SER A 188 -16.20 5.66 -19.10
N ARG A 189 -17.21 6.18 -19.80
CA ARG A 189 -17.14 6.38 -21.24
C ARG A 189 -16.15 7.48 -21.59
N THR A 190 -15.44 7.31 -22.69
CA THR A 190 -14.41 8.25 -23.14
C THR A 190 -15.02 9.56 -23.65
N HIS A 191 -16.27 9.50 -24.16
CA HIS A 191 -17.04 10.64 -24.65
C HIS A 191 -18.49 10.59 -24.13
N ASP A 192 -19.21 11.71 -24.21
CA ASP A 192 -20.63 11.83 -23.83
C ASP A 192 -21.61 11.12 -24.79
N ASP A 193 -21.10 10.34 -25.75
CA ASP A 193 -21.91 9.55 -26.71
C ASP A 193 -22.37 8.23 -26.03
N PRO A 194 -23.65 7.85 -26.15
CA PRO A 194 -24.17 6.57 -25.65
C PRO A 194 -23.45 5.34 -26.19
N ASP A 195 -22.89 5.42 -27.38
CA ASP A 195 -22.16 4.33 -28.04
C ASP A 195 -20.64 4.46 -27.96
N ALA A 196 -20.12 5.40 -27.12
CA ALA A 196 -18.68 5.56 -26.92
C ALA A 196 -18.09 4.42 -26.10
N ASP A 197 -16.88 4.01 -26.50
CA ASP A 197 -16.10 2.96 -25.85
C ASP A 197 -15.79 3.32 -24.39
N GLU A 198 -15.75 2.32 -23.53
CA GLU A 198 -15.32 2.49 -22.15
C GLU A 198 -13.80 2.73 -22.10
N ALA A 199 -13.33 3.47 -21.08
CA ALA A 199 -11.91 3.78 -20.91
C ALA A 199 -11.04 2.52 -20.81
N ILE A 200 -11.61 1.39 -20.35
CA ILE A 200 -10.93 0.09 -20.25
C ILE A 200 -10.55 -0.46 -21.65
N GLU A 201 -11.36 -0.22 -22.68
CA GLU A 201 -11.12 -0.74 -24.03
C GLU A 201 -9.94 -0.02 -24.72
N GLY A 202 -9.65 1.22 -24.30
CA GLY A 202 -8.49 1.98 -24.74
C GLY A 202 -7.16 1.58 -24.10
N LEU A 203 -7.18 0.70 -23.08
CA LEU A 203 -5.96 0.26 -22.39
C LEU A 203 -5.30 -0.88 -23.16
N VAL A 204 -4.12 -0.60 -23.72
CA VAL A 204 -3.31 -1.60 -24.42
C VAL A 204 -2.47 -2.38 -23.40
N ASP A 205 -2.52 -3.71 -23.47
CA ASP A 205 -1.61 -4.59 -22.73
C ASP A 205 -0.18 -4.41 -23.23
N PRO A 206 0.79 -3.97 -22.40
CA PRO A 206 2.19 -3.81 -22.80
C PRO A 206 2.93 -5.16 -22.99
N SER A 207 2.29 -6.28 -22.69
CA SER A 207 2.88 -7.60 -22.89
C SER A 207 3.10 -7.88 -24.38
N PRO A 208 4.24 -8.50 -24.76
CA PRO A 208 4.46 -8.90 -26.15
C PRO A 208 3.36 -9.86 -26.63
N SER A 209 3.01 -9.76 -27.91
CA SER A 209 1.98 -10.62 -28.52
C SER A 209 2.34 -12.10 -28.41
N GLN A 210 1.34 -12.98 -28.59
CA GLN A 210 1.59 -14.43 -28.63
C GLN A 210 2.54 -14.82 -29.77
N ASP A 211 2.43 -14.10 -30.90
CA ASP A 211 3.28 -14.34 -32.07
C ASP A 211 4.74 -13.96 -31.78
N ASP A 212 4.98 -12.83 -31.12
CA ASP A 212 6.32 -12.42 -30.71
C ASP A 212 6.94 -13.40 -29.70
N LYS A 213 6.15 -13.82 -28.69
CA LYS A 213 6.61 -14.81 -27.70
C LYS A 213 6.98 -16.15 -28.36
N LEU A 214 6.14 -16.61 -29.29
CA LEU A 214 6.39 -17.86 -30.02
C LEU A 214 7.62 -17.73 -30.93
N ALA A 215 7.78 -16.57 -31.59
CA ALA A 215 8.95 -16.29 -32.42
C ALA A 215 10.24 -16.31 -31.58
N ASP A 216 10.24 -15.64 -30.44
CA ASP A 216 11.38 -15.60 -29.51
C ASP A 216 11.72 -16.99 -28.96
N GLU A 217 10.69 -17.77 -28.56
CA GLU A 217 10.87 -19.13 -28.07
C GLU A 217 11.44 -20.05 -29.15
N HIS A 218 10.94 -19.95 -30.37
CA HIS A 218 11.40 -20.72 -31.50
C HIS A 218 12.85 -20.38 -31.89
N GLU A 219 13.17 -19.07 -31.93
CA GLU A 219 14.53 -18.62 -32.16
C GLU A 219 15.49 -19.10 -31.09
N LEU A 220 15.10 -19.00 -29.82
CA LEU A 220 15.90 -19.52 -28.70
C LEU A 220 16.11 -21.02 -28.78
N ALA A 221 15.07 -21.78 -29.16
CA ALA A 221 15.16 -23.23 -29.36
C ALA A 221 16.14 -23.57 -30.48
N GLN A 222 16.07 -22.87 -31.62
CA GLN A 222 17.00 -23.05 -32.74
C GLN A 222 18.45 -22.72 -32.34
N ARG A 223 18.68 -21.60 -31.65
CA ARG A 223 20.01 -21.22 -31.14
C ARG A 223 20.56 -22.27 -30.17
N ARG A 224 19.71 -22.81 -29.27
CA ARG A 224 20.11 -23.89 -28.36
C ARG A 224 20.45 -25.18 -29.11
N GLN A 225 19.70 -25.51 -30.14
CA GLN A 225 19.98 -26.70 -30.95
C GLN A 225 21.27 -26.53 -31.74
N ALA A 226 21.50 -25.38 -32.37
CA ALA A 226 22.73 -25.06 -33.09
C ALA A 226 23.96 -25.10 -32.13
N LEU A 227 23.83 -24.53 -30.93
CA LEU A 227 24.89 -24.59 -29.92
C LEU A 227 25.20 -26.03 -29.48
N ARG A 228 24.16 -26.87 -29.23
CA ARG A 228 24.36 -28.27 -28.90
C ARG A 228 25.08 -29.04 -30.00
N ALA A 229 24.72 -28.80 -31.27
CA ALA A 229 25.39 -29.40 -32.42
C ALA A 229 26.84 -28.91 -32.53
N ALA A 230 27.10 -27.63 -32.35
CA ALA A 230 28.45 -27.06 -32.35
C ALA A 230 29.35 -27.64 -31.24
N ILE A 231 28.83 -27.81 -30.04
CA ILE A 231 29.56 -28.46 -28.92
C ILE A 231 29.96 -29.89 -29.23
N GLN A 232 29.13 -30.63 -29.99
CA GLN A 232 29.44 -32.03 -30.37
C GLN A 232 30.63 -32.12 -31.36
N THR A 233 30.89 -31.06 -32.11
CA THR A 233 32.08 -31.02 -33.04
C THR A 233 33.41 -30.82 -32.31
N LEU A 234 33.39 -30.42 -31.04
CA LEU A 234 34.57 -30.22 -30.24
C LEU A 234 35.17 -31.56 -29.78
N GLY A 235 36.49 -31.63 -29.68
CA GLY A 235 37.16 -32.74 -29.03
C GLY A 235 36.79 -32.91 -27.56
N PRO A 236 36.93 -34.09 -26.94
CA PRO A 236 36.46 -34.38 -25.59
C PRO A 236 37.03 -33.39 -24.52
N ARG A 237 38.28 -33.03 -24.66
CA ARG A 237 38.92 -32.03 -23.76
C ARG A 237 38.42 -30.64 -23.99
N GLU A 238 38.30 -30.20 -25.23
CA GLU A 238 37.79 -28.87 -25.60
C GLU A 238 36.33 -28.71 -25.12
N ARG A 239 35.51 -29.77 -25.29
CA ARG A 239 34.13 -29.82 -24.86
C ARG A 239 33.99 -29.67 -23.35
N HIS A 240 34.77 -30.46 -22.58
CA HIS A 240 34.70 -30.40 -21.11
C HIS A 240 35.09 -28.98 -20.60
N ILE A 241 36.23 -28.47 -21.05
CA ILE A 241 36.71 -27.12 -20.65
C ILE A 241 35.69 -26.03 -21.01
N PHE A 242 35.14 -26.08 -22.23
CA PHE A 242 34.16 -25.10 -22.67
C PHE A 242 32.86 -25.19 -21.85
N THR A 243 32.29 -26.38 -21.66
CA THR A 243 31.06 -26.60 -20.90
C THR A 243 31.23 -26.18 -19.44
N ALA A 244 32.33 -26.56 -18.80
CA ALA A 244 32.61 -26.21 -17.41
C ALA A 244 32.77 -24.69 -17.21
N ARG A 245 33.36 -23.98 -18.19
CA ARG A 245 33.65 -22.55 -18.06
C ARG A 245 32.53 -21.63 -18.53
N GLN A 246 31.79 -22.01 -19.57
CA GLN A 246 30.81 -21.12 -20.26
C GLN A 246 29.33 -21.49 -20.01
N LEU A 247 29.07 -22.72 -19.60
CA LEU A 247 27.68 -23.21 -19.48
C LEU A 247 27.30 -23.64 -18.05
N THR A 248 28.16 -23.37 -17.07
CA THR A 248 27.90 -23.71 -15.66
C THR A 248 27.74 -22.41 -14.86
N ASP A 249 26.76 -22.39 -13.93
CA ASP A 249 26.49 -21.20 -13.08
C ASP A 249 27.65 -20.81 -12.18
N THR A 250 28.47 -21.80 -11.76
CA THR A 250 29.68 -21.61 -10.97
C THR A 250 30.89 -22.13 -11.76
N PRO A 251 31.49 -21.32 -12.65
CA PRO A 251 32.61 -21.78 -13.48
C PRO A 251 33.88 -21.99 -12.65
N PRO A 252 34.54 -23.16 -12.79
CA PRO A 252 35.82 -23.41 -12.15
C PRO A 252 36.89 -22.42 -12.65
N THR A 253 37.88 -22.12 -11.84
CA THR A 253 39.00 -21.24 -12.22
C THR A 253 39.90 -21.89 -13.26
N LEU A 254 40.64 -21.06 -14.03
CA LEU A 254 41.65 -21.60 -14.98
C LEU A 254 42.72 -22.41 -14.28
N GLU A 255 43.02 -22.11 -13.01
CA GLU A 255 44.01 -22.81 -12.19
C GLU A 255 43.53 -24.20 -11.77
N GLU A 256 42.26 -24.33 -11.39
CA GLU A 256 41.67 -25.62 -11.04
C GLU A 256 41.65 -26.56 -12.25
N LEU A 257 41.22 -26.09 -13.43
CA LEU A 257 41.27 -26.87 -14.65
C LEU A 257 42.71 -27.17 -15.10
N ALA A 258 43.66 -26.26 -14.88
CA ALA A 258 45.06 -26.49 -15.18
C ALA A 258 45.64 -27.62 -14.31
N ALA A 259 45.27 -27.65 -13.02
CA ALA A 259 45.64 -28.75 -12.10
C ALA A 259 45.00 -30.06 -12.49
N GLU A 260 43.70 -30.08 -12.87
CA GLU A 260 42.99 -31.30 -13.30
C GLU A 260 43.63 -31.93 -14.54
N TYR A 261 44.01 -31.11 -15.53
CA TYR A 261 44.61 -31.58 -16.80
C TYR A 261 46.13 -31.70 -16.81
N GLY A 262 46.80 -31.30 -15.76
CA GLY A 262 48.27 -31.31 -15.68
C GLY A 262 48.97 -30.37 -16.71
N VAL A 263 48.34 -29.24 -17.03
CA VAL A 263 48.83 -28.27 -18.02
C VAL A 263 48.89 -26.85 -17.43
N SER A 264 49.62 -25.94 -18.13
CA SER A 264 49.66 -24.55 -17.67
C SER A 264 48.32 -23.83 -17.82
N ARG A 265 48.05 -22.84 -16.94
CA ARG A 265 46.87 -21.97 -16.99
C ARG A 265 46.69 -21.33 -18.39
N GLU A 266 47.80 -20.89 -19.00
CA GLU A 266 47.78 -20.27 -20.34
C GLU A 266 47.34 -21.27 -21.40
N ARG A 267 47.70 -22.55 -21.24
CA ARG A 267 47.28 -23.62 -22.15
C ARG A 267 45.79 -23.87 -22.09
N ILE A 268 45.17 -23.85 -20.90
CA ILE A 268 43.71 -23.96 -20.74
C ILE A 268 43.02 -22.78 -21.44
N ARG A 269 43.52 -21.54 -21.26
CA ARG A 269 42.99 -20.34 -21.91
C ARG A 269 43.05 -20.45 -23.45
N GLN A 270 44.14 -20.96 -24.00
CA GLN A 270 44.28 -21.17 -25.46
C GLN A 270 43.29 -22.23 -25.96
N ILE A 271 43.07 -23.30 -25.19
CA ILE A 271 42.06 -24.33 -25.57
C ILE A 271 40.63 -23.76 -25.53
N GLU A 272 40.31 -23.02 -24.47
CA GLU A 272 39.01 -22.34 -24.35
C GLU A 272 38.77 -21.40 -25.54
N GLN A 273 39.75 -20.56 -25.88
CA GLN A 273 39.61 -19.62 -27.00
C GLN A 273 39.45 -20.32 -28.35
N ARG A 274 40.21 -21.39 -28.59
CA ARG A 274 40.05 -22.18 -29.81
C ARG A 274 38.69 -22.89 -29.88
N ALA A 275 38.20 -23.42 -28.73
CA ALA A 275 36.89 -24.03 -28.66
C ALA A 275 35.79 -23.00 -28.97
N PHE A 276 35.90 -21.79 -28.41
CA PHE A 276 34.97 -20.69 -28.67
C PHE A 276 34.93 -20.30 -30.15
N GLU A 277 36.13 -20.17 -30.80
CA GLU A 277 36.21 -19.86 -32.23
C GLU A 277 35.57 -20.97 -33.11
N LYS A 278 35.83 -22.24 -32.79
CA LYS A 278 35.23 -23.36 -33.51
C LYS A 278 33.70 -23.33 -33.39
N ILE A 279 33.17 -23.11 -32.17
CA ILE A 279 31.73 -23.01 -31.96
C ILE A 279 31.16 -21.86 -32.76
N ARG A 280 31.78 -20.67 -32.71
CA ARG A 280 31.32 -19.49 -33.43
C ARG A 280 31.24 -19.74 -34.94
N LEU A 281 32.29 -20.32 -35.52
CA LEU A 281 32.29 -20.66 -36.95
C LEU A 281 31.20 -21.68 -37.29
N THR A 282 31.01 -22.73 -36.46
CA THR A 282 29.99 -23.75 -36.70
C THR A 282 28.58 -23.18 -36.56
N MET A 283 28.34 -22.30 -35.60
CA MET A 283 27.04 -21.64 -35.43
C MET A 283 26.72 -20.71 -36.62
N HIS A 284 27.67 -19.91 -37.08
CA HIS A 284 27.49 -19.12 -38.31
C HIS A 284 27.20 -19.97 -39.55
N ALA A 285 27.82 -21.15 -39.70
CA ALA A 285 27.60 -22.04 -40.83
C ALA A 285 26.22 -22.73 -40.80
N VAL A 286 25.69 -23.01 -39.60
CA VAL A 286 24.43 -23.77 -39.42
C VAL A 286 23.21 -22.84 -39.29
N GLY A 287 23.35 -21.63 -38.79
CA GLY A 287 22.21 -20.80 -38.40
C GLY A 287 22.17 -19.39 -38.96
N GLY A 288 23.21 -18.94 -39.68
CA GLY A 288 23.21 -17.56 -40.22
C GLY A 288 23.17 -16.45 -39.15
N PHE A 289 23.57 -16.75 -37.91
CA PHE A 289 23.60 -15.81 -36.78
C PHE A 289 24.93 -15.11 -36.67
#